data_e46c259fb59350a61d9bb705998c10bb
#
_entry.id   e46c259fb59350a61d9bb705998c10bb
#
_cell.length_a   1.000
_cell.length_b   1.000
_cell.length_c   1.000
_cell.angle_alpha   90.00
_cell.angle_beta   90.00
_cell.angle_gamma   90.00
#
_symmetry.space_group_name_H-M   'P 1'
#
loop_
_entity.id
_entity.type
_entity.pdbx_description
1 polymer ?
#
loop_
_entity_poly.entity_id
_entity_poly.type
_entity_poly.pdbx_seq_one_letter_code
_entity_poly.pdbx_strand_id
1 'polypeptide(L)'
;MQQTNLLIGTSAGVYELTGDGPRQDPALGSREVTALAAADGVAWAIADRRSIVRRGSDGTWTDVARSDEFDLVCLLPMPDGLLVGTDEAHLLRLDDHTLGRVAPFDAVEGRDAWYTPWGGPPAVRSIARDLGGRIHANVHVGGIPRSLDGGARWEPTIDIDADVHQVVAHPSEPDVVLAAGAVGLAVSENGGASWRIEQQGLHATYARAVAVAGDTILLSVSNGPRGGRAALYRTTHDLQLEKCTDELPEWFDGNID
;
A
#
# COMPACT_ATOMS: atom_id res chain seq x y z
N MET A 1 -22.65 11.33 15.46
CA MET A 1 -21.59 11.25 14.43
C MET A 1 -20.40 10.60 15.08
N GLN A 2 -19.95 9.44 14.58
CA GLN A 2 -18.68 8.85 15.03
C GLN A 2 -17.56 9.80 14.58
N GLN A 3 -16.77 10.27 15.52
CA GLN A 3 -15.61 11.08 15.23
C GLN A 3 -14.59 10.18 14.54
N THR A 4 -14.35 10.40 13.26
CA THR A 4 -13.31 9.66 12.52
C THR A 4 -11.95 10.19 12.97
N ASN A 5 -11.22 9.42 13.75
CA ASN A 5 -9.87 9.76 14.15
C ASN A 5 -8.92 9.39 13.01
N LEU A 6 -8.27 10.38 12.41
CA LEU A 6 -7.25 10.16 11.40
C LEU A 6 -5.88 10.11 12.07
N LEU A 7 -5.15 9.02 11.83
CA LEU A 7 -3.76 8.87 12.25
C LEU A 7 -2.81 9.16 11.08
N ILE A 8 -1.76 9.91 11.33
CA ILE A 8 -0.75 10.30 10.35
C ILE A 8 0.61 9.83 10.85
N GLY A 9 1.22 8.90 10.13
CA GLY A 9 2.60 8.46 10.37
C GLY A 9 3.59 9.42 9.75
N THR A 10 4.63 9.76 10.49
CA THR A 10 5.68 10.69 10.06
C THR A 10 7.06 10.22 10.52
N SER A 11 8.12 10.85 10.01
CA SER A 11 9.49 10.66 10.51
C SER A 11 9.69 11.10 11.98
N ALA A 12 8.70 11.81 12.53
CA ALA A 12 8.71 12.30 13.92
C ALA A 12 7.58 11.68 14.78
N GLY A 13 7.10 10.49 14.42
CA GLY A 13 6.09 9.76 15.16
C GLY A 13 4.71 9.75 14.50
N VAL A 14 3.71 9.45 15.31
CA VAL A 14 2.28 9.48 14.89
C VAL A 14 1.63 10.77 15.37
N TYR A 15 0.81 11.33 14.50
CA TYR A 15 -0.09 12.44 14.82
C TYR A 15 -1.53 11.99 14.68
N GLU A 16 -2.37 12.40 15.61
CA GLU A 16 -3.82 12.27 15.55
C GLU A 16 -4.43 13.58 15.11
N LEU A 17 -5.19 13.57 14.02
CA LEU A 17 -5.91 14.75 13.58
C LEU A 17 -7.21 14.88 14.38
N THR A 18 -7.32 15.95 15.15
CA THR A 18 -8.48 16.30 15.96
C THR A 18 -9.14 17.57 15.41
N GLY A 19 -10.32 17.94 15.96
CA GLY A 19 -10.98 19.21 15.61
C GLY A 19 -10.12 20.47 15.90
N ASP A 20 -9.15 20.35 16.80
CA ASP A 20 -8.21 21.44 17.17
C ASP A 20 -6.90 21.39 16.37
N GLY A 21 -6.79 20.47 15.41
CA GLY A 21 -5.61 20.27 14.58
C GLY A 21 -4.82 19.00 14.92
N PRO A 22 -3.65 18.80 14.28
CA PRO A 22 -2.82 17.61 14.50
C PRO A 22 -2.15 17.65 15.87
N ARG A 23 -2.31 16.57 16.64
CA ARG A 23 -1.67 16.37 17.93
C ARG A 23 -0.73 15.17 17.88
N GLN A 24 0.52 15.35 18.25
CA GLN A 24 1.50 14.27 18.31
C GLN A 24 1.16 13.29 19.44
N ASP A 25 1.21 11.99 19.12
CA ASP A 25 1.09 10.93 20.12
C ASP A 25 2.43 10.79 20.87
N PRO A 26 2.44 10.96 22.21
CA PRO A 26 3.68 10.96 22.97
C PRO A 26 4.38 9.58 23.02
N ALA A 27 3.66 8.50 22.82
CA ALA A 27 4.22 7.14 22.90
C ALA A 27 5.16 6.82 21.71
N LEU A 28 4.89 7.41 20.53
CA LEU A 28 5.72 7.25 19.33
C LEU A 28 6.37 8.57 18.89
N GLY A 29 6.41 9.57 19.76
CA GLY A 29 6.74 10.95 19.43
C GLY A 29 8.16 11.21 18.90
N SER A 30 9.06 10.22 18.89
CA SER A 30 10.42 10.35 18.36
C SER A 30 10.82 9.22 17.41
N ARG A 31 9.88 8.28 17.15
CA ARG A 31 10.14 7.12 16.28
C ARG A 31 9.69 7.43 14.87
N GLU A 32 10.51 7.11 13.87
CA GLU A 32 10.08 7.16 12.48
C GLU A 32 8.93 6.16 12.27
N VAL A 33 7.77 6.61 11.75
CA VAL A 33 6.64 5.75 11.40
C VAL A 33 6.51 5.73 9.87
N THR A 34 6.81 4.59 9.27
CA THR A 34 6.88 4.41 7.81
C THR A 34 5.62 3.80 7.21
N ALA A 35 4.82 3.11 8.00
CA ALA A 35 3.54 2.57 7.56
C ALA A 35 2.52 2.54 8.69
N LEU A 36 1.25 2.72 8.34
CA LEU A 36 0.08 2.60 9.22
C LEU A 36 -0.97 1.72 8.55
N ALA A 37 -1.63 0.89 9.33
CA ALA A 37 -2.81 0.15 8.91
C ALA A 37 -3.81 0.08 10.06
N ALA A 38 -5.09 0.02 9.74
CA ALA A 38 -6.14 -0.11 10.73
C ALA A 38 -7.22 -1.10 10.27
N ALA A 39 -7.68 -1.93 11.18
CA ALA A 39 -8.82 -2.83 10.98
C ALA A 39 -9.51 -3.07 12.32
N ASP A 40 -10.84 -3.16 12.31
CA ASP A 40 -11.66 -3.52 13.48
C ASP A 40 -11.36 -2.70 14.74
N GLY A 41 -11.06 -1.40 14.57
CA GLY A 41 -10.75 -0.48 15.68
C GLY A 41 -9.35 -0.63 16.27
N VAL A 42 -8.51 -1.46 15.68
CA VAL A 42 -7.10 -1.62 16.04
C VAL A 42 -6.22 -0.95 14.98
N ALA A 43 -5.23 -0.17 15.41
CA ALA A 43 -4.22 0.38 14.52
C ALA A 43 -2.87 -0.31 14.73
N TRP A 44 -2.14 -0.44 13.64
CA TRP A 44 -0.80 -1.02 13.57
C TRP A 44 0.14 -0.05 12.87
N ALA A 45 1.39 -0.01 13.28
CA ALA A 45 2.40 0.78 12.61
C ALA A 45 3.73 0.04 12.49
N ILE A 46 4.50 0.40 11.47
CA ILE A 46 5.93 0.10 11.41
C ILE A 46 6.66 1.30 11.99
N ALA A 47 7.42 1.06 13.04
CA ALA A 47 8.26 2.05 13.67
C ALA A 47 9.74 1.70 13.50
N ASP A 48 10.56 2.73 13.18
CA ASP A 48 12.01 2.61 12.96
C ASP A 48 12.36 1.52 11.92
N ARG A 49 11.48 1.33 10.94
CA ARG A 49 11.57 0.37 9.83
C ARG A 49 11.64 -1.11 10.25
N ARG A 50 11.72 -1.41 11.54
CA ARG A 50 11.98 -2.76 12.07
C ARG A 50 10.99 -3.24 13.11
N SER A 51 10.26 -2.36 13.77
CA SER A 51 9.35 -2.71 14.86
C SER A 51 7.91 -2.64 14.41
N ILE A 52 7.12 -3.65 14.77
CA ILE A 52 5.66 -3.62 14.68
C ILE A 52 5.13 -3.12 16.02
N VAL A 53 4.37 -2.04 15.98
CA VAL A 53 3.66 -1.51 17.14
C VAL A 53 2.16 -1.58 16.91
N ARG A 54 1.40 -1.81 17.99
CA ARG A 54 -0.05 -1.93 17.97
C ARG A 54 -0.67 -0.93 18.93
N ARG A 55 -1.70 -0.22 18.48
CA ARG A 55 -2.51 0.66 19.33
C ARG A 55 -3.67 -0.12 19.94
N GLY A 56 -3.74 -0.17 21.25
CA GLY A 56 -4.85 -0.75 21.98
C GLY A 56 -6.11 0.12 21.93
N SER A 57 -7.23 -0.42 22.41
CA SER A 57 -8.50 0.32 22.52
C SER A 57 -8.45 1.49 23.52
N ASP A 58 -7.50 1.46 24.45
CA ASP A 58 -7.19 2.52 25.39
C ASP A 58 -6.34 3.65 24.78
N GLY A 59 -5.97 3.52 23.50
CA GLY A 59 -5.13 4.45 22.76
C GLY A 59 -3.63 4.29 22.99
N THR A 60 -3.19 3.30 23.79
CA THR A 60 -1.77 3.09 24.04
C THR A 60 -1.10 2.28 22.92
N TRP A 61 0.14 2.65 22.57
CA TRP A 61 0.98 1.91 21.66
C TRP A 61 1.92 0.94 22.40
N THR A 62 2.00 -0.28 21.93
CA THR A 62 2.88 -1.31 22.46
C THR A 62 3.70 -1.95 21.34
N ASP A 63 4.99 -2.21 21.58
CA ASP A 63 5.81 -3.01 20.68
C ASP A 63 5.31 -4.46 20.73
N VAL A 64 5.05 -5.05 19.55
CA VAL A 64 4.51 -6.41 19.43
C VAL A 64 5.55 -7.37 18.89
N ALA A 65 6.30 -6.95 17.88
CA ALA A 65 7.35 -7.75 17.26
C ALA A 65 8.45 -6.86 16.66
N ARG A 66 9.60 -7.45 16.40
CA ARG A 66 10.72 -6.80 15.73
C ARG A 66 11.31 -7.74 14.68
N SER A 67 11.68 -7.18 13.55
CA SER A 67 12.48 -7.87 12.53
C SER A 67 13.96 -7.60 12.75
N ASP A 68 14.76 -8.65 12.85
CA ASP A 68 16.21 -8.55 12.94
C ASP A 68 16.89 -8.68 11.55
N GLU A 69 16.17 -9.24 10.58
CA GLU A 69 16.69 -9.55 9.25
C GLU A 69 16.35 -8.47 8.20
N PHE A 70 15.08 -8.03 8.13
CA PHE A 70 14.58 -7.15 7.06
C PHE A 70 14.11 -5.81 7.58
N ASP A 71 14.21 -4.78 6.75
CA ASP A 71 13.42 -3.57 6.91
C ASP A 71 11.98 -3.86 6.47
N LEU A 72 11.03 -3.46 7.31
CA LEU A 72 9.61 -3.62 7.08
C LEU A 72 9.08 -2.43 6.28
N VAL A 73 8.20 -2.70 5.31
CA VAL A 73 7.75 -1.68 4.34
C VAL A 73 6.26 -1.40 4.43
N CYS A 74 5.44 -2.43 4.49
CA CYS A 74 3.98 -2.29 4.49
C CYS A 74 3.31 -3.33 5.40
N LEU A 75 2.05 -3.06 5.75
CA LEU A 75 1.24 -3.86 6.67
C LEU A 75 -0.12 -4.16 6.07
N LEU A 76 -0.62 -5.38 6.27
CA LEU A 76 -2.00 -5.76 6.03
C LEU A 76 -2.55 -6.50 7.25
N PRO A 77 -3.47 -5.90 8.02
CA PRO A 77 -4.22 -6.64 9.04
C PRO A 77 -5.05 -7.76 8.43
N MET A 78 -4.96 -8.94 9.04
CA MET A 78 -5.69 -10.14 8.67
C MET A 78 -6.59 -10.56 9.84
N PRO A 79 -7.65 -11.36 9.61
CA PRO A 79 -8.51 -11.85 10.69
C PRO A 79 -7.75 -12.64 11.76
N ASP A 80 -6.65 -13.27 11.39
CA ASP A 80 -5.83 -14.17 12.18
C ASP A 80 -4.40 -13.67 12.43
N GLY A 81 -4.14 -12.36 12.26
CA GLY A 81 -2.83 -11.79 12.49
C GLY A 81 -2.51 -10.60 11.58
N LEU A 82 -1.28 -10.51 11.11
CA LEU A 82 -0.79 -9.42 10.28
C LEU A 82 0.14 -9.97 9.19
N LEU A 83 -0.05 -9.55 7.95
CA LEU A 83 0.96 -9.71 6.90
C LEU A 83 1.81 -8.45 6.79
N VAL A 84 3.10 -8.65 6.56
CA VAL A 84 4.10 -7.58 6.53
C VAL A 84 4.99 -7.77 5.30
N GLY A 85 5.09 -6.73 4.48
CA GLY A 85 6.02 -6.71 3.35
C GLY A 85 7.38 -6.17 3.75
N THR A 86 8.44 -6.65 3.09
CA THR A 86 9.83 -6.27 3.36
C THR A 86 10.50 -5.61 2.16
N ASP A 87 11.64 -5.01 2.40
CA ASP A 87 12.50 -4.36 1.40
C ASP A 87 13.30 -5.35 0.53
N GLU A 88 13.26 -6.65 0.85
CA GLU A 88 13.87 -7.73 0.05
C GLU A 88 12.82 -8.66 -0.56
N ALA A 89 11.62 -8.14 -0.82
CA ALA A 89 10.49 -8.84 -1.42
C ALA A 89 10.12 -10.15 -0.72
N HIS A 90 10.18 -10.19 0.59
CA HIS A 90 9.59 -11.24 1.40
C HIS A 90 8.27 -10.79 2.02
N LEU A 91 7.37 -11.74 2.24
CA LEU A 91 6.23 -11.57 3.13
C LEU A 91 6.54 -12.26 4.45
N LEU A 92 6.24 -11.55 5.54
CA LEU A 92 6.26 -12.10 6.88
C LEU A 92 4.84 -12.18 7.41
N ARG A 93 4.55 -13.18 8.24
CA ARG A 93 3.33 -13.29 9.02
C ARG A 93 3.67 -13.09 10.49
N LEU A 94 2.90 -12.24 11.15
CA LEU A 94 2.98 -12.09 12.59
C LEU A 94 2.05 -13.13 13.24
N ASP A 95 2.63 -14.08 13.94
CA ASP A 95 1.95 -15.04 14.81
C ASP A 95 2.38 -14.78 16.25
N ASP A 96 1.42 -14.46 17.11
CA ASP A 96 1.66 -13.99 18.48
C ASP A 96 2.63 -12.78 18.51
N HIS A 97 3.90 -13.02 18.73
CA HIS A 97 4.97 -12.00 18.79
C HIS A 97 6.14 -12.30 17.85
N THR A 98 5.97 -13.26 16.94
CA THR A 98 7.04 -13.74 16.06
C THR A 98 6.70 -13.44 14.61
N LEU A 99 7.69 -12.88 13.88
CA LEU A 99 7.61 -12.68 12.44
C LEU A 99 8.22 -13.89 11.72
N GLY A 100 7.37 -14.71 11.11
CA GLY A 100 7.76 -15.87 10.30
C GLY A 100 7.65 -15.59 8.80
N ARG A 101 8.58 -16.12 7.99
CA ARG A 101 8.51 -16.01 6.52
C ARG A 101 7.32 -16.78 5.95
N VAL A 102 6.63 -16.21 4.99
CA VAL A 102 5.61 -16.87 4.17
C VAL A 102 6.31 -17.60 3.02
N ALA A 103 6.82 -18.80 3.29
CA ALA A 103 7.60 -19.59 2.34
C ALA A 103 6.89 -19.83 0.97
N PRO A 104 5.55 -20.00 0.89
CA PRO A 104 4.85 -20.09 -0.39
C PRO A 104 4.98 -18.82 -1.25
N PHE A 105 5.11 -17.63 -0.65
CA PHE A 105 5.39 -16.41 -1.39
C PHE A 105 6.80 -16.36 -1.95
N ASP A 106 7.77 -16.91 -1.23
CA ASP A 106 9.16 -17.01 -1.71
C ASP A 106 9.32 -18.00 -2.87
N ALA A 107 8.33 -18.88 -3.07
CA ALA A 107 8.31 -19.88 -4.15
C ALA A 107 7.41 -19.49 -5.34
N VAL A 108 6.96 -18.24 -5.42
CA VAL A 108 6.10 -17.79 -6.53
C VAL A 108 6.83 -17.88 -7.87
N GLU A 109 6.12 -18.33 -8.90
CA GLU A 109 6.66 -18.46 -10.25
C GLU A 109 7.13 -17.10 -10.78
N GLY A 110 8.31 -17.06 -11.41
CA GLY A 110 8.88 -15.84 -11.98
C GLY A 110 9.60 -14.93 -10.98
N ARG A 111 9.70 -15.31 -9.70
CA ARG A 111 10.41 -14.52 -8.69
C ARG A 111 11.85 -14.17 -9.08
N ASP A 112 12.55 -15.08 -9.75
CA ASP A 112 13.95 -14.87 -10.18
C ASP A 112 14.10 -13.76 -11.23
N ALA A 113 13.01 -13.34 -11.87
CA ALA A 113 12.97 -12.23 -12.81
C ALA A 113 12.73 -10.86 -12.16
N TRP A 114 12.41 -10.82 -10.86
CA TRP A 114 12.19 -9.55 -10.14
C TRP A 114 13.50 -8.79 -10.00
N TYR A 115 13.46 -7.49 -10.24
CA TYR A 115 14.65 -6.65 -10.19
C TYR A 115 14.31 -5.20 -9.82
N THR A 116 15.32 -4.38 -9.59
CA THR A 116 15.21 -2.93 -9.54
C THR A 116 16.18 -2.29 -10.54
N PRO A 117 15.77 -1.29 -11.34
CA PRO A 117 16.63 -0.68 -12.35
C PRO A 117 17.90 0.00 -11.81
N TRP A 118 17.90 0.34 -10.53
CA TRP A 118 19.04 0.98 -9.85
C TRP A 118 19.91 0.00 -9.07
N GLY A 119 19.62 -1.33 -9.14
CA GLY A 119 20.28 -2.36 -8.36
C GLY A 119 19.73 -2.47 -6.92
N GLY A 120 20.02 -3.58 -6.29
CA GLY A 120 19.45 -3.98 -5.00
C GLY A 120 18.18 -4.83 -5.16
N PRO A 121 17.68 -5.40 -4.06
CA PRO A 121 16.49 -6.23 -4.10
C PRO A 121 15.23 -5.39 -4.34
N PRO A 122 14.20 -5.95 -4.97
CA PRO A 122 12.87 -5.35 -5.01
C PRO A 122 12.22 -5.37 -3.61
N ALA A 123 11.19 -4.55 -3.40
CA ALA A 123 10.46 -4.49 -2.14
C ALA A 123 9.00 -4.88 -2.33
N VAL A 124 8.37 -5.49 -1.31
CA VAL A 124 6.91 -5.55 -1.23
C VAL A 124 6.42 -4.21 -0.72
N ARG A 125 5.87 -3.38 -1.60
CA ARG A 125 5.50 -1.98 -1.29
C ARG A 125 4.10 -1.82 -0.72
N SER A 126 3.19 -2.69 -1.10
CA SER A 126 1.81 -2.67 -0.60
C SER A 126 1.18 -4.06 -0.67
N ILE A 127 0.22 -4.30 0.20
CA ILE A 127 -0.56 -5.53 0.24
C ILE A 127 -2.02 -5.14 0.40
N ALA A 128 -2.90 -5.73 -0.39
CA ALA A 128 -4.34 -5.53 -0.29
C ALA A 128 -5.06 -6.87 -0.14
N ARG A 129 -6.18 -6.86 0.58
CA ARG A 129 -7.12 -7.98 0.66
C ARG A 129 -8.46 -7.51 0.14
N ASP A 130 -9.00 -8.19 -0.86
CA ASP A 130 -10.31 -7.86 -1.39
C ASP A 130 -11.45 -8.50 -0.56
N LEU A 131 -12.67 -8.11 -0.87
CA LEU A 131 -13.86 -8.61 -0.17
C LEU A 131 -14.10 -10.11 -0.39
N GLY A 132 -13.53 -10.70 -1.45
CA GLY A 132 -13.51 -12.14 -1.71
C GLY A 132 -12.48 -12.89 -0.86
N GLY A 133 -11.63 -12.17 -0.13
CA GLY A 133 -10.57 -12.72 0.71
C GLY A 133 -9.26 -13.02 0.00
N ARG A 134 -9.16 -12.69 -1.30
CA ARG A 134 -7.91 -12.83 -2.07
C ARG A 134 -6.90 -11.78 -1.61
N ILE A 135 -5.62 -12.16 -1.58
CA ILE A 135 -4.53 -11.29 -1.18
C ILE A 135 -3.71 -10.92 -2.42
N HIS A 136 -3.42 -9.64 -2.55
CA HIS A 136 -2.64 -9.07 -3.63
C HIS A 136 -1.42 -8.37 -3.03
N ALA A 137 -0.22 -8.85 -3.37
CA ALA A 137 1.02 -8.24 -2.89
C ALA A 137 1.72 -7.54 -4.07
N ASN A 138 1.92 -6.22 -3.96
CA ASN A 138 2.69 -5.50 -4.95
C ASN A 138 4.18 -5.64 -4.68
N VAL A 139 4.91 -6.20 -5.62
CA VAL A 139 6.37 -6.22 -5.64
C VAL A 139 6.87 -5.20 -6.67
N HIS A 140 7.71 -4.28 -6.23
CA HIS A 140 8.29 -3.25 -7.10
C HIS A 140 9.15 -3.90 -8.20
N VAL A 141 8.76 -3.71 -9.46
CA VAL A 141 9.30 -4.43 -10.63
C VAL A 141 9.31 -5.96 -10.43
N GLY A 142 8.20 -6.44 -9.89
CA GLY A 142 7.92 -7.87 -9.67
C GLY A 142 6.43 -8.21 -9.88
N GLY A 143 5.65 -7.20 -10.31
CA GLY A 143 4.22 -7.35 -10.57
C GLY A 143 3.37 -7.47 -9.31
N ILE A 144 2.25 -8.16 -9.43
CA ILE A 144 1.30 -8.39 -8.34
C ILE A 144 1.06 -9.90 -8.16
N PRO A 145 1.88 -10.61 -7.40
CA PRO A 145 1.53 -11.93 -6.92
C PRO A 145 0.19 -11.93 -6.15
N ARG A 146 -0.67 -12.90 -6.46
CA ARG A 146 -2.00 -13.07 -5.86
C ARG A 146 -2.12 -14.41 -5.15
N SER A 147 -2.82 -14.44 -4.02
CA SER A 147 -3.23 -15.67 -3.33
C SER A 147 -4.76 -15.74 -3.23
N LEU A 148 -5.31 -16.92 -3.52
CA LEU A 148 -6.74 -17.22 -3.43
C LEU A 148 -7.11 -17.99 -2.14
N ASP A 149 -6.13 -18.40 -1.35
CA ASP A 149 -6.26 -19.35 -0.24
C ASP A 149 -5.56 -18.88 1.05
N GLY A 150 -5.58 -17.55 1.30
CA GLY A 150 -5.06 -16.98 2.53
C GLY A 150 -3.53 -16.96 2.64
N GLY A 151 -2.83 -17.07 1.50
CA GLY A 151 -1.38 -17.05 1.44
C GLY A 151 -0.71 -18.43 1.35
N ALA A 152 -1.50 -19.51 1.20
CA ALA A 152 -0.95 -20.85 1.07
C ALA A 152 -0.34 -21.13 -0.32
N ARG A 153 -0.83 -20.42 -1.36
CA ARG A 153 -0.29 -20.45 -2.72
C ARG A 153 -0.32 -19.06 -3.32
N TRP A 154 0.62 -18.78 -4.20
CA TRP A 154 0.76 -17.50 -4.89
C TRP A 154 1.01 -17.70 -6.37
N GLU A 155 0.42 -16.82 -7.19
CA GLU A 155 0.56 -16.81 -8.64
C GLU A 155 0.80 -15.39 -9.15
N PRO A 156 1.64 -15.17 -10.18
CA PRO A 156 1.83 -13.86 -10.80
C PRO A 156 0.56 -13.48 -11.59
N THR A 157 0.20 -12.19 -11.63
CA THR A 157 -1.03 -11.75 -12.32
C THR A 157 -0.86 -10.60 -13.30
N ILE A 158 0.13 -9.75 -13.13
CA ILE A 158 0.42 -8.63 -14.04
C ILE A 158 1.88 -8.69 -14.45
N ASP A 159 2.18 -8.20 -15.65
CA ASP A 159 3.54 -8.11 -16.16
C ASP A 159 4.42 -7.27 -15.23
N ILE A 160 5.65 -7.74 -14.96
CA ILE A 160 6.61 -7.04 -14.10
C ILE A 160 7.00 -5.67 -14.66
N ASP A 161 6.99 -5.50 -16.00
CA ASP A 161 7.29 -4.23 -16.68
C ASP A 161 6.20 -3.16 -16.46
N ALA A 162 5.06 -3.51 -15.86
CA ALA A 162 4.09 -2.51 -15.40
C ALA A 162 4.65 -1.62 -14.28
N ASP A 163 5.74 -2.03 -13.63
CA ASP A 163 6.42 -1.31 -12.55
C ASP A 163 5.43 -0.73 -11.55
N VAL A 164 4.75 -1.64 -10.84
CA VAL A 164 3.66 -1.30 -9.93
C VAL A 164 4.21 -0.68 -8.65
N HIS A 165 3.63 0.45 -8.24
CA HIS A 165 4.02 1.17 -7.04
C HIS A 165 3.09 0.91 -5.85
N GLN A 166 1.78 0.77 -6.10
CA GLN A 166 0.79 0.48 -5.07
C GLN A 166 -0.36 -0.36 -5.62
N VAL A 167 -0.88 -1.29 -4.83
CA VAL A 167 -2.11 -2.05 -5.08
C VAL A 167 -3.12 -1.77 -3.98
N VAL A 168 -4.39 -1.60 -4.35
CA VAL A 168 -5.53 -1.48 -3.42
C VAL A 168 -6.69 -2.32 -3.91
N ALA A 169 -7.47 -2.88 -2.99
CA ALA A 169 -8.75 -3.51 -3.29
C ALA A 169 -9.88 -2.49 -3.10
N HIS A 170 -10.89 -2.55 -3.97
CA HIS A 170 -12.05 -1.67 -3.84
C HIS A 170 -12.85 -2.04 -2.58
N PRO A 171 -13.24 -1.07 -1.72
CA PRO A 171 -13.86 -1.35 -0.45
C PRO A 171 -15.30 -1.87 -0.52
N SER A 172 -16.00 -1.67 -1.65
CA SER A 172 -17.39 -2.10 -1.87
C SER A 172 -17.58 -3.02 -3.08
N GLU A 173 -16.59 -3.15 -3.96
CA GLU A 173 -16.65 -3.95 -5.19
C GLU A 173 -15.74 -5.18 -5.03
N PRO A 174 -16.31 -6.40 -4.82
CA PRO A 174 -15.53 -7.56 -4.39
C PRO A 174 -14.47 -8.04 -5.39
N ASP A 175 -14.68 -7.78 -6.68
CA ASP A 175 -13.78 -8.24 -7.75
C ASP A 175 -12.90 -7.12 -8.33
N VAL A 176 -13.06 -5.88 -7.84
CA VAL A 176 -12.29 -4.73 -8.33
C VAL A 176 -11.01 -4.55 -7.52
N VAL A 177 -9.89 -4.58 -8.24
CA VAL A 177 -8.55 -4.31 -7.71
C VAL A 177 -7.88 -3.27 -8.59
N LEU A 178 -7.26 -2.29 -7.97
CA LEU A 178 -6.63 -1.15 -8.63
C LEU A 178 -5.14 -1.12 -8.31
N ALA A 179 -4.32 -0.72 -9.28
CA ALA A 179 -2.90 -0.52 -9.01
C ALA A 179 -2.37 0.72 -9.74
N ALA A 180 -1.56 1.50 -9.03
CA ALA A 180 -0.77 2.58 -9.60
C ALA A 180 0.58 2.04 -10.04
N GLY A 181 0.97 2.33 -11.27
CA GLY A 181 2.25 1.89 -11.84
C GLY A 181 2.85 2.90 -12.80
N ALA A 182 4.06 2.65 -13.27
CA ALA A 182 4.72 3.52 -14.24
C ALA A 182 3.96 3.62 -15.58
N VAL A 183 3.07 2.67 -15.84
CA VAL A 183 2.25 2.59 -17.04
C VAL A 183 0.85 3.21 -16.90
N GLY A 184 0.50 3.79 -15.75
CA GLY A 184 -0.81 4.39 -15.47
C GLY A 184 -1.58 3.67 -14.37
N LEU A 185 -2.92 3.73 -14.44
CA LEU A 185 -3.83 3.00 -13.56
C LEU A 185 -4.11 1.62 -14.14
N ALA A 186 -3.68 0.58 -13.45
CA ALA A 186 -4.09 -0.78 -13.77
C ALA A 186 -5.38 -1.12 -13.03
N VAL A 187 -6.36 -1.68 -13.76
CA VAL A 187 -7.68 -2.03 -13.24
C VAL A 187 -7.96 -3.50 -13.53
N SER A 188 -8.32 -4.24 -12.51
CA SER A 188 -8.88 -5.58 -12.62
C SER A 188 -10.32 -5.58 -12.13
N GLU A 189 -11.22 -6.24 -12.87
CA GLU A 189 -12.63 -6.44 -12.51
C GLU A 189 -12.94 -7.92 -12.23
N ASN A 190 -11.91 -8.73 -12.05
CA ASN A 190 -12.04 -10.17 -11.81
C ASN A 190 -11.07 -10.68 -10.73
N GLY A 191 -10.86 -9.84 -9.71
CA GLY A 191 -10.04 -10.18 -8.55
C GLY A 191 -8.57 -10.39 -8.89
N GLY A 192 -8.01 -9.58 -9.79
CA GLY A 192 -6.62 -9.65 -10.20
C GLY A 192 -6.29 -10.78 -11.19
N ALA A 193 -7.29 -11.47 -11.79
CA ALA A 193 -7.02 -12.52 -12.78
C ALA A 193 -6.54 -11.95 -14.12
N SER A 194 -6.98 -10.76 -14.48
CA SER A 194 -6.50 -10.00 -15.63
C SER A 194 -6.57 -8.51 -15.36
N TRP A 195 -5.79 -7.75 -16.10
CA TRP A 195 -5.62 -6.32 -15.91
C TRP A 195 -5.75 -5.56 -17.21
N ARG A 196 -6.36 -4.36 -17.17
CA ARG A 196 -6.29 -3.37 -18.23
C ARG A 196 -5.61 -2.11 -17.71
N ILE A 197 -4.94 -1.38 -18.58
CA ILE A 197 -4.24 -0.15 -18.23
C ILE A 197 -5.03 1.04 -18.75
N GLU A 198 -5.34 1.97 -17.85
CA GLU A 198 -6.04 3.20 -18.13
C GLU A 198 -5.07 4.39 -18.07
N GLN A 199 -5.06 5.17 -19.15
CA GLN A 199 -4.17 6.35 -19.30
C GLN A 199 -4.93 7.57 -19.82
N GLN A 200 -6.16 7.37 -20.28
CA GLN A 200 -6.92 8.45 -20.91
C GLN A 200 -7.19 9.59 -19.90
N GLY A 201 -6.90 10.81 -20.30
CA GLY A 201 -7.03 11.99 -19.44
C GLY A 201 -5.78 12.34 -18.62
N LEU A 202 -4.81 11.45 -18.50
CA LEU A 202 -3.55 11.70 -17.78
C LEU A 202 -2.58 12.53 -18.62
N HIS A 203 -1.85 13.44 -17.95
CA HIS A 203 -0.77 14.20 -18.61
C HIS A 203 0.54 13.41 -18.75
N ALA A 204 0.70 12.36 -17.97
CA ALA A 204 1.83 11.42 -17.94
C ALA A 204 1.33 10.08 -17.40
N THR A 205 2.17 9.04 -17.42
CA THR A 205 1.74 7.69 -17.02
C THR A 205 2.34 7.21 -15.70
N TYR A 206 3.30 7.94 -15.12
CA TYR A 206 3.97 7.51 -13.90
C TYR A 206 3.07 7.75 -12.67
N ALA A 207 2.23 6.77 -12.38
CA ALA A 207 1.33 6.80 -11.23
C ALA A 207 2.01 6.21 -9.99
N ARG A 208 1.91 6.90 -8.86
CA ARG A 208 2.58 6.53 -7.60
C ARG A 208 1.64 5.94 -6.56
N ALA A 209 0.47 6.54 -6.39
CA ALA A 209 -0.48 6.12 -5.39
C ALA A 209 -1.90 6.11 -5.96
N VAL A 210 -2.72 5.19 -5.45
CA VAL A 210 -4.15 5.08 -5.74
C VAL A 210 -4.91 4.90 -4.43
N ALA A 211 -6.04 5.59 -4.30
CA ALA A 211 -6.94 5.49 -3.16
C ALA A 211 -8.39 5.44 -3.62
N VAL A 212 -9.25 4.83 -2.81
CA VAL A 212 -10.69 4.73 -3.08
C VAL A 212 -11.46 5.33 -1.91
N ALA A 213 -12.38 6.25 -2.21
CA ALA A 213 -13.26 6.89 -1.25
C ALA A 213 -14.70 6.87 -1.78
N GLY A 214 -15.52 5.95 -1.27
CA GLY A 214 -16.85 5.67 -1.85
C GLY A 214 -16.69 5.19 -3.29
N ASP A 215 -17.34 5.88 -4.23
CA ASP A 215 -17.27 5.57 -5.66
C ASP A 215 -16.12 6.33 -6.38
N THR A 216 -15.38 7.16 -5.65
CA THR A 216 -14.31 7.98 -6.21
C THR A 216 -12.97 7.27 -6.07
N ILE A 217 -12.28 7.11 -7.19
CA ILE A 217 -10.90 6.65 -7.26
C ILE A 217 -10.01 7.88 -7.43
N LEU A 218 -9.01 8.03 -6.58
CA LEU A 218 -7.97 9.06 -6.67
C LEU A 218 -6.66 8.43 -7.12
N LEU A 219 -5.96 9.08 -8.03
CA LEU A 219 -4.68 8.64 -8.57
C LEU A 219 -3.68 9.79 -8.55
N SER A 220 -2.50 9.56 -8.04
CA SER A 220 -1.39 10.50 -8.15
C SER A 220 -0.52 10.17 -9.36
N VAL A 221 -0.18 11.18 -10.17
CA VAL A 221 0.59 11.00 -11.40
C VAL A 221 1.66 12.09 -11.51
N SER A 222 2.86 11.71 -11.96
CA SER A 222 3.96 12.63 -12.23
C SER A 222 4.69 12.29 -13.54
N ASN A 223 5.66 13.12 -13.92
CA ASN A 223 6.44 12.89 -15.14
C ASN A 223 7.41 11.69 -15.05
N GLY A 224 7.63 11.12 -13.86
CA GLY A 224 8.54 9.98 -13.70
C GLY A 224 9.06 9.81 -12.28
N PRO A 225 10.04 8.91 -12.08
CA PRO A 225 10.49 8.50 -10.74
C PRO A 225 11.09 9.63 -9.90
N ARG A 226 11.57 10.69 -10.52
CA ARG A 226 12.10 11.88 -9.82
C ARG A 226 11.03 12.94 -9.54
N GLY A 227 9.75 12.63 -9.81
CA GLY A 227 8.66 13.58 -9.72
C GLY A 227 8.61 14.55 -10.89
N GLY A 228 8.13 15.75 -10.61
CA GLY A 228 7.93 16.82 -11.59
C GLY A 228 6.52 16.80 -12.16
N ARG A 229 5.86 17.95 -12.09
CA ARG A 229 4.46 18.14 -12.50
C ARG A 229 3.54 17.07 -11.90
N ALA A 230 3.73 16.77 -10.62
CA ALA A 230 2.84 15.84 -9.94
C ALA A 230 1.44 16.44 -9.77
N ALA A 231 0.41 15.64 -10.00
CA ALA A 231 -0.98 16.05 -9.88
C ALA A 231 -1.85 14.90 -9.40
N LEU A 232 -2.98 15.24 -8.78
CA LEU A 232 -4.03 14.31 -8.44
C LEU A 232 -5.06 14.25 -9.57
N TYR A 233 -5.52 13.05 -9.84
CA TYR A 233 -6.63 12.75 -10.73
C TYR A 233 -7.73 12.05 -9.97
N ARG A 234 -8.96 12.26 -10.39
CA ARG A 234 -10.12 11.51 -9.89
C ARG A 234 -10.84 10.83 -11.04
N THR A 235 -11.48 9.74 -10.75
CA THR A 235 -12.40 9.06 -11.64
C THR A 235 -13.46 8.31 -10.84
N THR A 236 -14.46 7.81 -11.52
CA THR A 236 -15.48 6.90 -11.02
C THR A 236 -15.44 5.60 -11.83
N HIS A 237 -16.49 4.82 -11.81
CA HIS A 237 -16.57 3.55 -12.56
C HIS A 237 -16.40 3.68 -14.08
N ASP A 238 -16.67 4.86 -14.65
CA ASP A 238 -16.49 5.14 -16.09
C ASP A 238 -15.02 5.29 -16.49
N LEU A 239 -14.12 5.37 -15.49
CA LEU A 239 -12.66 5.48 -15.63
C LEU A 239 -12.20 6.67 -16.50
N GLN A 240 -13.03 7.70 -16.61
CA GLN A 240 -12.61 8.97 -17.19
C GLN A 240 -11.77 9.73 -16.14
N LEU A 241 -10.46 9.75 -16.34
CA LEU A 241 -9.53 10.38 -15.40
C LEU A 241 -9.51 11.90 -15.61
N GLU A 242 -9.97 12.64 -14.61
CA GLU A 242 -10.00 14.10 -14.61
C GLU A 242 -9.01 14.66 -13.57
N LYS A 243 -8.21 15.66 -13.98
CA LYS A 243 -7.30 16.34 -13.06
C LYS A 243 -8.08 17.10 -11.99
N CYS A 244 -7.72 16.90 -10.73
CA CYS A 244 -8.24 17.69 -9.61
C CYS A 244 -7.60 19.08 -9.62
N THR A 245 -8.44 20.14 -9.65
CA THR A 245 -7.99 21.54 -9.72
C THR A 245 -8.51 22.39 -8.56
N ASP A 246 -9.61 21.96 -7.91
CA ASP A 246 -10.30 22.74 -6.88
C ASP A 246 -9.42 22.84 -5.62
N GLU A 247 -9.03 24.07 -5.26
CA GLU A 247 -8.21 24.40 -4.09
C GLU A 247 -6.84 23.70 -4.04
N LEU A 248 -6.38 23.12 -5.16
CA LEU A 248 -5.09 22.46 -5.28
C LEU A 248 -4.15 23.29 -6.17
N PRO A 249 -2.81 23.18 -5.95
CA PRO A 249 -1.85 23.79 -6.86
C PRO A 249 -1.96 23.13 -8.25
N GLU A 250 -1.59 23.88 -9.30
CA GLU A 250 -1.55 23.32 -10.66
C GLU A 250 -0.66 22.08 -10.74
N TRP A 251 0.47 22.12 -10.03
CA TRP A 251 1.42 21.02 -9.89
C TRP A 251 2.00 20.99 -8.47
N PHE A 252 2.20 19.79 -7.96
CA PHE A 252 2.93 19.56 -6.72
C PHE A 252 4.42 19.37 -7.00
N ASP A 253 5.26 19.73 -6.04
CA ASP A 253 6.69 19.43 -6.06
C ASP A 253 6.92 17.96 -5.68
N GLY A 254 7.80 17.27 -6.38
CA GLY A 254 8.11 15.86 -6.13
C GLY A 254 7.04 14.89 -6.64
N ASN A 255 6.94 13.73 -6.01
CA ASN A 255 5.86 12.75 -6.19
C ASN A 255 4.86 12.88 -5.04
N ILE A 256 3.65 12.41 -5.26
CA ILE A 256 2.61 12.25 -4.22
C ILE A 256 2.44 10.74 -4.01
N ASP A 257 2.80 10.27 -2.83
CA ASP A 257 2.70 8.87 -2.39
C ASP A 257 1.52 8.66 -1.44
#